data_9b21d93fccf49d57797e806b3c4e0162
#
_entry.id   9b21d93fccf49d57797e806b3c4e0162
#
_cell.length_a   1.000
_cell.length_b   1.000
_cell.length_c   1.000
_cell.angle_alpha   90.00
_cell.angle_beta   90.00
_cell.angle_gamma   90.00
#
_symmetry.space_group_name_H-M   'P 1'
#
loop_
_entity.id
_entity.type
_entity.pdbx_description
1 polymer ?
#
loop_
_entity_poly.entity_id
_entity_poly.type
_entity_poly.pdbx_seq_one_letter_code
_entity_poly.pdbx_strand_id
1 'polypeptide(L)'
;MSLEVRLEKSLNKNDQTKIIKVLKKLGDLVNINDVIFEVEGGKGASTVNSKVKGTIASINVKEGQTVNSDNVLAQINGEQDSKATNTSTNKFNYFQNLIKPVKLNIEGDITIIGGGPGGYVAAIHAAKLGAKVILIEKEKLGGTCLNWGCIPTKTLVRSAQVFDTLKKAEEFGCYAENIGIRMEKVIDRKDKVVTQLVTGIKYLMDKNNVKVINGIAEIVDNETILAKSNTQEITIKTKNIIIATGSKSAVIPIKGIENKNVIDSSDALCLKEVPKKLVIVGGGVIGMEFAYIYASFGAEVTE
;
A
#
# COMPACT_ATOMS: atom_id res chain seq x y z
N MET A 1 -7.20 17.78 16.72
CA MET A 1 -6.67 19.00 16.04
C MET A 1 -7.27 19.09 14.65
N SER A 2 -7.69 20.30 14.24
CA SER A 2 -8.17 20.51 12.87
C SER A 2 -6.97 20.75 11.95
N LEU A 3 -6.83 19.94 10.91
CA LEU A 3 -5.76 20.03 9.93
C LEU A 3 -6.33 20.50 8.59
N GLU A 4 -5.64 21.46 7.97
CA GLU A 4 -6.07 22.08 6.72
C GLU A 4 -5.60 21.28 5.51
N VAL A 5 -6.50 21.02 4.58
CA VAL A 5 -6.22 20.47 3.26
C VAL A 5 -6.02 21.63 2.28
N ARG A 6 -4.85 21.70 1.66
CA ARG A 6 -4.47 22.72 0.68
C ARG A 6 -3.87 22.06 -0.56
N LEU A 7 -3.81 22.78 -1.66
CA LEU A 7 -3.03 22.39 -2.83
C LEU A 7 -1.54 22.32 -2.46
N GLU A 8 -0.80 21.36 -3.00
CA GLU A 8 0.66 21.38 -2.87
C GLU A 8 1.23 22.61 -3.56
N LYS A 9 2.18 23.28 -2.90
CA LYS A 9 2.83 24.46 -3.48
C LYS A 9 3.53 24.07 -4.79
N SER A 10 2.96 24.51 -5.91
CA SER A 10 3.69 24.57 -7.18
C SER A 10 4.79 25.63 -7.06
N LEU A 11 5.93 25.44 -7.74
CA LEU A 11 7.04 26.39 -7.78
C LEU A 11 6.64 27.76 -8.40
N ASN A 12 5.47 27.85 -9.01
CA ASN A 12 4.89 29.08 -9.56
C ASN A 12 3.71 29.57 -8.70
N LYS A 13 3.85 30.67 -8.05
CA LYS A 13 2.83 31.33 -7.19
C LYS A 13 1.50 31.69 -7.90
N ASN A 14 1.43 31.62 -9.22
CA ASN A 14 0.28 32.03 -10.04
C ASN A 14 -0.50 30.87 -10.68
N ASP A 15 -0.23 29.61 -10.31
CA ASP A 15 -0.97 28.47 -10.89
C ASP A 15 -2.39 28.42 -10.30
N GLN A 16 -3.35 28.84 -11.09
CA GLN A 16 -4.77 28.63 -10.82
C GLN A 16 -5.16 27.18 -11.14
N THR A 17 -5.81 26.55 -10.19
CA THR A 17 -6.26 25.15 -10.30
C THR A 17 -7.78 25.11 -10.15
N LYS A 18 -8.48 24.44 -11.05
CA LYS A 18 -9.94 24.29 -11.03
C LYS A 18 -10.34 23.02 -10.30
N ILE A 19 -11.29 23.08 -9.38
CA ILE A 19 -11.90 21.92 -8.74
C ILE A 19 -12.82 21.25 -9.75
N ILE A 20 -12.50 20.02 -10.18
CA ILE A 20 -13.32 19.23 -11.11
C ILE A 20 -14.43 18.54 -10.34
N LYS A 21 -14.07 17.88 -9.22
CA LYS A 21 -15.01 17.08 -8.44
C LYS A 21 -14.67 17.07 -6.96
N VAL A 22 -15.71 17.05 -6.13
CA VAL A 22 -15.61 16.89 -4.68
C VAL A 22 -16.04 15.46 -4.32
N LEU A 23 -15.10 14.60 -3.94
CA LEU A 23 -15.34 13.16 -3.75
C LEU A 23 -15.72 12.77 -2.33
N LYS A 24 -15.59 13.68 -1.37
CA LYS A 24 -15.93 13.47 0.04
C LYS A 24 -16.91 14.53 0.52
N LYS A 25 -17.73 14.19 1.51
CA LYS A 25 -18.74 15.08 2.12
C LYS A 25 -18.36 15.43 3.55
N LEU A 26 -19.00 16.48 4.09
CA LEU A 26 -18.91 16.81 5.51
C LEU A 26 -19.31 15.60 6.37
N GLY A 27 -18.47 15.25 7.34
CA GLY A 27 -18.68 14.10 8.20
C GLY A 27 -18.07 12.80 7.67
N ASP A 28 -17.58 12.72 6.43
CA ASP A 28 -16.95 11.52 5.90
C ASP A 28 -15.62 11.25 6.61
N LEU A 29 -15.38 9.95 6.92
CA LEU A 29 -14.09 9.47 7.38
C LEU A 29 -13.12 9.37 6.21
N VAL A 30 -11.91 9.87 6.40
CA VAL A 30 -10.80 9.77 5.44
C VAL A 30 -9.58 9.13 6.09
N ASN A 31 -8.90 8.30 5.33
CA ASN A 31 -7.59 7.77 5.68
C ASN A 31 -6.49 8.55 4.95
N ILE A 32 -5.24 8.36 5.38
CA ILE A 32 -4.07 8.89 4.66
C ILE A 32 -4.10 8.38 3.23
N ASN A 33 -3.92 9.29 2.26
CA ASN A 33 -3.98 9.07 0.81
C ASN A 33 -5.39 8.87 0.22
N ASP A 34 -6.48 8.97 0.99
CA ASP A 34 -7.83 9.03 0.39
C ASP A 34 -7.96 10.29 -0.48
N VAL A 35 -8.50 10.13 -1.68
CA VAL A 35 -8.77 11.24 -2.60
C VAL A 35 -9.95 12.06 -2.08
N ILE A 36 -9.76 13.38 -1.91
CA ILE A 36 -10.81 14.31 -1.45
C ILE A 36 -11.34 15.13 -2.63
N PHE A 37 -10.46 15.63 -3.50
CA PHE A 37 -10.80 16.43 -4.67
C PHE A 37 -10.10 15.92 -5.92
N GLU A 38 -10.78 15.99 -7.06
CA GLU A 38 -10.17 15.99 -8.40
C GLU A 38 -10.01 17.42 -8.88
N VAL A 39 -8.83 17.75 -9.37
CA VAL A 39 -8.47 19.12 -9.76
C VAL A 39 -7.77 19.15 -11.12
N GLU A 40 -7.89 20.26 -11.85
CA GLU A 40 -7.22 20.48 -13.13
C GLU A 40 -6.42 21.78 -13.07
N GLY A 41 -5.13 21.67 -13.31
CA GLY A 41 -4.21 22.80 -13.38
C GLY A 41 -3.43 22.84 -14.69
N GLY A 42 -2.49 23.76 -14.84
CA GLY A 42 -1.71 23.95 -16.06
C GLY A 42 -0.92 22.72 -16.57
N LYS A 43 -0.81 21.66 -15.77
CA LYS A 43 -0.15 20.38 -16.11
C LYS A 43 -1.13 19.20 -16.29
N GLY A 44 -2.45 19.49 -16.35
CA GLY A 44 -3.51 18.48 -16.49
C GLY A 44 -4.23 18.14 -15.21
N ALA A 45 -5.04 17.07 -15.25
CA ALA A 45 -5.83 16.59 -14.11
C ALA A 45 -4.94 15.90 -13.05
N SER A 46 -5.23 16.19 -11.79
CA SER A 46 -4.56 15.58 -10.63
C SER A 46 -5.54 15.42 -9.46
N THR A 47 -5.09 14.80 -8.36
CA THR A 47 -5.91 14.59 -7.17
C THR A 47 -5.32 15.28 -5.94
N VAL A 48 -6.19 15.74 -5.06
CA VAL A 48 -5.82 16.24 -3.73
C VAL A 48 -6.24 15.19 -2.71
N ASN A 49 -5.24 14.62 -2.03
CA ASN A 49 -5.42 13.49 -1.12
C ASN A 49 -5.28 13.94 0.33
N SER A 50 -5.94 13.20 1.24
CA SER A 50 -5.76 13.42 2.67
C SER A 50 -4.35 13.05 3.11
N LYS A 51 -3.70 13.93 3.89
CA LYS A 51 -2.40 13.68 4.54
C LYS A 51 -2.55 13.10 5.95
N VAL A 52 -3.78 12.98 6.42
CA VAL A 52 -4.08 12.52 7.78
C VAL A 52 -5.31 11.62 7.78
N LYS A 53 -5.40 10.78 8.79
CA LYS A 53 -6.61 10.04 9.10
C LYS A 53 -7.51 10.92 9.97
N GLY A 54 -8.80 11.01 9.62
CA GLY A 54 -9.73 11.83 10.42
C GLY A 54 -11.11 11.94 9.77
N THR A 55 -11.88 12.90 10.23
CA THR A 55 -13.23 13.19 9.72
C THR A 55 -13.25 14.55 9.05
N ILE A 56 -13.86 14.68 7.88
CA ILE A 56 -14.03 15.97 7.18
C ILE A 56 -14.88 16.91 8.06
N ALA A 57 -14.25 17.96 8.58
CA ALA A 57 -14.88 18.95 9.45
C ALA A 57 -15.49 20.11 8.66
N SER A 58 -14.92 20.48 7.51
CA SER A 58 -15.50 21.45 6.58
C SER A 58 -14.99 21.23 5.17
N ILE A 59 -15.80 21.60 4.16
CA ILE A 59 -15.41 21.70 2.76
C ILE A 59 -15.68 23.14 2.33
N ASN A 60 -14.62 23.86 1.96
CA ASN A 60 -14.67 25.31 1.73
C ASN A 60 -14.68 25.67 0.23
N VAL A 61 -14.80 24.68 -0.65
CA VAL A 61 -14.77 24.85 -2.10
C VAL A 61 -15.91 24.08 -2.77
N LYS A 62 -16.27 24.53 -3.99
CA LYS A 62 -17.31 23.90 -4.82
C LYS A 62 -16.72 23.41 -6.15
N GLU A 63 -17.37 22.44 -6.77
CA GLU A 63 -17.06 21.99 -8.13
C GLU A 63 -17.13 23.18 -9.12
N GLY A 64 -16.16 23.27 -10.00
CA GLY A 64 -16.01 24.37 -10.96
C GLY A 64 -15.25 25.58 -10.41
N GLN A 65 -15.00 25.70 -9.11
CA GLN A 65 -14.29 26.81 -8.49
C GLN A 65 -12.80 26.78 -8.81
N THR A 66 -12.22 27.94 -9.11
CA THR A 66 -10.77 28.12 -9.27
C THR A 66 -10.15 28.52 -7.93
N VAL A 67 -9.05 27.84 -7.57
CA VAL A 67 -8.35 27.98 -6.30
C VAL A 67 -6.82 28.03 -6.52
N ASN A 68 -6.09 28.51 -5.54
CA ASN A 68 -4.62 28.53 -5.51
C ASN A 68 -4.07 27.81 -4.27
N SER A 69 -2.76 27.74 -4.12
CA SER A 69 -2.09 27.05 -3.00
C SER A 69 -2.38 27.66 -1.61
N ASP A 70 -2.86 28.90 -1.56
CA ASP A 70 -3.14 29.60 -0.29
C ASP A 70 -4.57 29.33 0.21
N ASN A 71 -5.44 28.80 -0.66
CA ASN A 71 -6.81 28.47 -0.28
C ASN A 71 -6.87 27.18 0.57
N VAL A 72 -7.62 27.24 1.67
CA VAL A 72 -7.98 26.05 2.47
C VAL A 72 -9.17 25.38 1.80
N LEU A 73 -8.96 24.19 1.22
CA LEU A 73 -9.98 23.44 0.48
C LEU A 73 -10.95 22.72 1.41
N ALA A 74 -10.43 22.12 2.47
CA ALA A 74 -11.18 21.41 3.49
C ALA A 74 -10.43 21.45 4.82
N GLN A 75 -11.14 21.13 5.91
CA GLN A 75 -10.54 20.86 7.22
C GLN A 75 -10.86 19.44 7.64
N ILE A 76 -9.87 18.76 8.22
CA ILE A 76 -10.01 17.41 8.74
C ILE A 76 -9.70 17.44 10.22
N ASN A 77 -10.62 16.93 11.04
CA ASN A 77 -10.36 16.66 12.44
C ASN A 77 -9.59 15.33 12.53
N GLY A 78 -8.26 15.43 12.59
CA GLY A 78 -7.34 14.29 12.60
C GLY A 78 -6.65 14.10 13.94
N GLU A 79 -6.26 12.86 14.23
CA GLU A 79 -5.33 12.50 15.29
C GLU A 79 -3.92 12.50 14.70
N GLN A 80 -3.00 13.28 15.29
CA GLN A 80 -1.58 13.20 14.98
C GLN A 80 -0.98 11.98 15.66
N ASP A 81 -0.38 11.07 14.91
CA ASP A 81 0.51 10.03 15.44
C ASP A 81 1.74 10.70 16.07
N SER A 82 1.69 10.88 17.38
CA SER A 82 2.87 11.20 18.18
C SER A 82 3.68 9.93 18.39
N LYS A 83 4.97 10.01 18.10
CA LYS A 83 6.03 9.02 18.29
C LYS A 83 5.78 8.06 19.46
N ALA A 84 5.89 6.76 19.14
CA ALA A 84 5.85 5.68 20.10
C ALA A 84 6.93 5.83 21.17
N THR A 85 6.52 6.08 22.39
CA THR A 85 7.24 5.71 23.60
C THR A 85 6.42 4.62 24.29
N ASN A 86 7.03 3.44 24.39
CA ASN A 86 6.48 2.31 25.13
C ASN A 86 6.28 2.68 26.60
N THR A 87 5.04 2.81 27.00
CA THR A 87 4.63 2.63 28.40
C THR A 87 3.23 2.02 28.39
N SER A 88 3.14 0.82 28.91
CA SER A 88 1.90 0.11 29.14
C SER A 88 0.99 0.90 30.06
N THR A 89 -0.04 1.51 29.52
CA THR A 89 -1.21 1.95 30.27
C THR A 89 -2.45 1.68 29.44
N ASN A 90 -3.32 0.84 29.97
CA ASN A 90 -4.67 0.61 29.50
C ASN A 90 -5.40 1.94 29.23
N LYS A 91 -5.36 2.43 27.98
CA LYS A 91 -6.29 3.47 27.54
C LYS A 91 -7.54 2.80 27.02
N PHE A 92 -8.59 2.93 27.79
CA PHE A 92 -9.96 2.60 27.43
C PHE A 92 -10.29 3.18 26.03
N ASN A 93 -10.42 2.32 25.02
CA ASN A 93 -10.97 2.65 23.72
C ASN A 93 -12.48 2.79 23.82
N TYR A 94 -12.95 3.90 24.41
CA TYR A 94 -14.38 4.18 24.61
C TYR A 94 -15.16 4.28 23.30
N PHE A 95 -14.52 4.68 22.19
CA PHE A 95 -15.17 4.85 20.88
C PHE A 95 -15.18 3.60 20.00
N GLN A 96 -14.28 2.63 20.19
CA GLN A 96 -14.32 1.39 19.41
C GLN A 96 -15.51 0.49 19.73
N ASN A 97 -16.11 0.65 20.89
CA ASN A 97 -17.29 -0.13 21.32
C ASN A 97 -18.64 0.51 20.94
N LEU A 98 -18.65 1.70 20.32
CA LEU A 98 -19.88 2.41 19.96
C LEU A 98 -20.37 2.13 18.54
N ILE A 99 -19.49 1.65 17.65
CA ILE A 99 -19.88 1.30 16.28
C ILE A 99 -20.07 -0.23 16.23
N LYS A 100 -21.30 -0.69 16.40
CA LYS A 100 -21.61 -2.09 16.11
C LYS A 100 -21.34 -2.33 14.63
N PRO A 101 -20.52 -3.36 14.27
CA PRO A 101 -20.28 -3.66 12.86
C PRO A 101 -21.60 -3.97 12.16
N VAL A 102 -21.76 -3.47 10.95
CA VAL A 102 -22.93 -3.77 10.12
C VAL A 102 -22.89 -5.25 9.77
N LYS A 103 -23.93 -5.99 10.11
CA LYS A 103 -24.04 -7.41 9.77
C LYS A 103 -24.70 -7.57 8.41
N LEU A 104 -24.03 -8.29 7.52
CA LEU A 104 -24.48 -8.58 6.17
C LEU A 104 -24.46 -10.09 5.92
N ASN A 105 -25.38 -10.55 5.09
CA ASN A 105 -25.39 -11.92 4.59
C ASN A 105 -25.28 -11.90 3.07
N ILE A 106 -24.36 -12.68 2.53
CA ILE A 106 -24.15 -12.81 1.09
C ILE A 106 -23.92 -14.27 0.71
N GLU A 107 -24.08 -14.58 -0.57
CA GLU A 107 -23.92 -15.93 -1.10
C GLU A 107 -22.99 -15.90 -2.33
N GLY A 108 -22.24 -16.98 -2.52
CA GLY A 108 -21.37 -17.20 -3.68
C GLY A 108 -21.24 -18.68 -4.02
N ASP A 109 -20.75 -19.00 -5.19
CA ASP A 109 -20.43 -20.38 -5.56
C ASP A 109 -19.07 -20.79 -4.99
N ILE A 110 -18.10 -19.84 -5.05
CA ILE A 110 -16.75 -20.06 -4.57
C ILE A 110 -16.32 -18.86 -3.72
N THR A 111 -15.85 -19.12 -2.52
CA THR A 111 -15.20 -18.11 -1.68
C THR A 111 -13.70 -18.43 -1.54
N ILE A 112 -12.87 -17.44 -1.85
CA ILE A 112 -11.41 -17.56 -1.83
C ILE A 112 -10.87 -16.71 -0.68
N ILE A 113 -10.06 -17.33 0.19
CA ILE A 113 -9.43 -16.66 1.33
C ILE A 113 -7.98 -16.37 0.98
N GLY A 114 -7.68 -15.09 0.79
CA GLY A 114 -6.36 -14.57 0.40
C GLY A 114 -6.33 -14.05 -1.04
N GLY A 115 -5.90 -12.79 -1.21
CA GLY A 115 -5.84 -12.07 -2.49
C GLY A 115 -4.45 -12.03 -3.11
N GLY A 116 -3.55 -12.97 -2.74
CA GLY A 116 -2.25 -13.16 -3.37
C GLY A 116 -2.34 -13.84 -4.74
N PRO A 117 -1.19 -14.17 -5.40
CA PRO A 117 -1.18 -14.77 -6.74
C PRO A 117 -2.04 -16.02 -6.87
N GLY A 118 -2.03 -16.91 -5.89
CA GLY A 118 -2.90 -18.09 -5.90
C GLY A 118 -4.39 -17.71 -5.86
N GLY A 119 -4.75 -16.74 -5.01
CA GLY A 119 -6.15 -16.35 -4.80
C GLY A 119 -6.72 -15.53 -5.96
N TYR A 120 -6.08 -14.42 -6.37
CA TYR A 120 -6.64 -13.59 -7.42
C TYR A 120 -6.66 -14.28 -8.79
N VAL A 121 -5.68 -15.15 -9.10
CA VAL A 121 -5.70 -15.92 -10.35
C VAL A 121 -6.84 -16.93 -10.34
N ALA A 122 -7.01 -17.67 -9.24
CA ALA A 122 -8.12 -18.61 -9.07
C ALA A 122 -9.48 -17.87 -9.18
N ALA A 123 -9.60 -16.70 -8.55
CA ALA A 123 -10.81 -15.88 -8.59
C ALA A 123 -11.19 -15.48 -10.02
N ILE A 124 -10.23 -14.95 -10.78
CA ILE A 124 -10.45 -14.56 -12.19
C ILE A 124 -10.85 -15.79 -13.02
N HIS A 125 -10.16 -16.91 -12.84
CA HIS A 125 -10.41 -18.12 -13.61
C HIS A 125 -11.81 -18.67 -13.32
N ALA A 126 -12.17 -18.82 -12.04
CA ALA A 126 -13.50 -19.29 -11.64
C ALA A 126 -14.62 -18.36 -12.13
N ALA A 127 -14.43 -17.04 -12.05
CA ALA A 127 -15.41 -16.08 -12.55
C ALA A 127 -15.60 -16.17 -14.08
N LYS A 128 -14.52 -16.40 -14.84
CA LYS A 128 -14.62 -16.63 -16.30
C LYS A 128 -15.35 -17.91 -16.65
N LEU A 129 -15.36 -18.90 -15.78
CA LEU A 129 -16.16 -20.13 -15.93
C LEU A 129 -17.62 -19.96 -15.47
N GLY A 130 -18.03 -18.74 -15.09
CA GLY A 130 -19.41 -18.42 -14.72
C GLY A 130 -19.73 -18.54 -13.24
N ALA A 131 -18.74 -18.82 -12.36
CA ALA A 131 -18.98 -18.88 -10.94
C ALA A 131 -19.18 -17.49 -10.33
N LYS A 132 -20.07 -17.37 -9.34
CA LYS A 132 -20.20 -16.20 -8.46
C LYS A 132 -19.10 -16.25 -7.41
N VAL A 133 -18.04 -15.47 -7.60
CA VAL A 133 -16.81 -15.54 -6.80
C VAL A 133 -16.76 -14.41 -5.77
N ILE A 134 -16.40 -14.78 -4.53
CA ILE A 134 -16.09 -13.86 -3.44
C ILE A 134 -14.63 -14.08 -3.05
N LEU A 135 -13.84 -13.01 -2.96
CA LEU A 135 -12.46 -13.06 -2.53
C LEU A 135 -12.31 -12.20 -1.27
N ILE A 136 -11.72 -12.77 -0.21
CA ILE A 136 -11.48 -12.09 1.06
C ILE A 136 -9.99 -11.85 1.21
N GLU A 137 -9.58 -10.58 1.39
CA GLU A 137 -8.19 -10.20 1.60
C GLU A 137 -8.08 -9.32 2.85
N LYS A 138 -7.15 -9.67 3.74
CA LYS A 138 -6.99 -8.95 5.03
C LYS A 138 -6.12 -7.70 4.93
N GLU A 139 -5.22 -7.63 3.94
CA GLU A 139 -4.23 -6.56 3.79
C GLU A 139 -4.37 -5.87 2.42
N LYS A 140 -3.64 -6.36 1.41
CA LYS A 140 -3.62 -5.76 0.08
C LYS A 140 -3.72 -6.82 -1.00
N LEU A 141 -4.56 -6.57 -2.01
CA LEU A 141 -4.59 -7.39 -3.22
C LEU A 141 -3.19 -7.49 -3.85
N GLY A 142 -2.88 -8.66 -4.39
CA GLY A 142 -1.57 -8.97 -4.95
C GLY A 142 -0.68 -9.77 -4.00
N GLY A 143 -0.98 -9.77 -2.69
CA GLY A 143 -0.29 -10.53 -1.65
C GLY A 143 1.21 -10.21 -1.57
N THR A 144 1.99 -11.14 -1.03
CA THR A 144 3.42 -10.96 -0.78
C THR A 144 4.18 -10.62 -2.06
N CYS A 145 3.98 -11.33 -3.15
CA CYS A 145 4.74 -11.14 -4.38
C CYS A 145 4.66 -9.71 -4.92
N LEU A 146 3.45 -9.14 -4.97
CA LEU A 146 3.25 -7.79 -5.50
C LEU A 146 3.66 -6.69 -4.53
N ASN A 147 3.35 -6.87 -3.25
CA ASN A 147 3.49 -5.78 -2.29
C ASN A 147 4.82 -5.79 -1.54
N TRP A 148 5.35 -6.98 -1.20
CA TRP A 148 6.51 -7.15 -0.32
C TRP A 148 7.52 -8.20 -0.80
N GLY A 149 7.44 -8.65 -2.06
CA GLY A 149 8.28 -9.73 -2.59
C GLY A 149 8.85 -9.45 -3.97
N CYS A 150 8.45 -10.26 -4.94
CA CYS A 150 9.04 -10.33 -6.27
C CYS A 150 9.10 -8.98 -6.98
N ILE A 151 7.98 -8.26 -7.03
CA ILE A 151 7.86 -7.05 -7.84
C ILE A 151 8.68 -5.88 -7.27
N PRO A 152 8.52 -5.51 -5.98
CA PRO A 152 9.36 -4.46 -5.42
C PRO A 152 10.85 -4.81 -5.45
N THR A 153 11.22 -6.07 -5.16
CA THR A 153 12.61 -6.51 -5.22
C THR A 153 13.19 -6.39 -6.63
N LYS A 154 12.49 -6.90 -7.67
CA LYS A 154 12.97 -6.78 -9.07
C LYS A 154 13.02 -5.32 -9.53
N THR A 155 12.20 -4.46 -8.98
CA THR A 155 12.23 -3.03 -9.26
C THR A 155 13.50 -2.39 -8.69
N LEU A 156 13.92 -2.79 -7.48
CA LEU A 156 15.21 -2.37 -6.90
C LEU A 156 16.40 -2.98 -7.65
N VAL A 157 16.35 -4.28 -7.98
CA VAL A 157 17.37 -4.94 -8.80
C VAL A 157 17.60 -4.18 -10.11
N ARG A 158 16.51 -3.75 -10.78
CA ARG A 158 16.65 -2.98 -12.02
C ARG A 158 17.33 -1.64 -11.81
N SER A 159 17.07 -0.97 -10.70
CA SER A 159 17.76 0.28 -10.34
C SER A 159 19.24 0.05 -10.04
N ALA A 160 19.58 -1.05 -9.36
CA ALA A 160 20.96 -1.47 -9.10
C ALA A 160 21.71 -1.77 -10.41
N GLN A 161 21.11 -2.53 -11.31
CA GLN A 161 21.68 -2.81 -12.64
C GLN A 161 21.97 -1.53 -13.45
N VAL A 162 21.04 -0.57 -13.44
CA VAL A 162 21.26 0.71 -14.13
C VAL A 162 22.44 1.46 -13.51
N PHE A 163 22.54 1.48 -12.18
CA PHE A 163 23.65 2.14 -11.48
C PHE A 163 24.98 1.46 -11.77
N ASP A 164 25.03 0.13 -11.78
CA ASP A 164 26.25 -0.63 -12.15
C ASP A 164 26.63 -0.40 -13.63
N THR A 165 25.65 -0.32 -14.54
CA THR A 165 25.92 0.03 -15.94
C THR A 165 26.54 1.41 -16.07
N LEU A 166 26.03 2.40 -15.30
CA LEU A 166 26.62 3.75 -15.30
C LEU A 166 28.07 3.76 -14.78
N LYS A 167 28.39 2.97 -13.75
CA LYS A 167 29.76 2.83 -13.25
C LYS A 167 30.74 2.24 -14.28
N LYS A 168 30.20 1.40 -15.17
CA LYS A 168 30.94 0.68 -16.23
C LYS A 168 30.74 1.28 -17.62
N ALA A 169 30.26 2.52 -17.71
CA ALA A 169 29.88 3.14 -18.96
C ALA A 169 31.04 3.14 -20.01
N GLU A 170 32.28 3.28 -19.58
CA GLU A 170 33.45 3.27 -20.44
C GLU A 170 33.66 1.94 -21.18
N GLU A 171 33.29 0.81 -20.55
CA GLU A 171 33.35 -0.52 -21.19
C GLU A 171 32.47 -0.57 -22.46
N PHE A 172 31.45 0.31 -22.53
CA PHE A 172 30.51 0.42 -23.64
C PHE A 172 30.78 1.60 -24.58
N GLY A 173 31.92 2.26 -24.41
CA GLY A 173 32.27 3.46 -25.20
C GLY A 173 31.45 4.70 -24.82
N CYS A 174 30.80 4.69 -23.66
CA CYS A 174 30.06 5.80 -23.10
C CYS A 174 30.83 6.39 -21.90
N TYR A 175 30.55 7.65 -21.56
CA TYR A 175 31.07 8.22 -20.33
C TYR A 175 29.91 8.76 -19.47
N ALA A 176 30.09 8.75 -18.16
CA ALA A 176 29.14 9.31 -17.21
C ALA A 176 29.92 9.99 -16.07
N GLU A 177 29.54 11.22 -15.75
CA GLU A 177 30.16 12.01 -14.70
C GLU A 177 29.18 12.20 -13.53
N ASN A 178 29.74 12.40 -12.31
CA ASN A 178 28.95 12.66 -11.10
C ASN A 178 27.86 11.60 -10.81
N ILE A 179 28.26 10.34 -11.02
CA ILE A 179 27.35 9.20 -10.83
C ILE A 179 26.99 9.08 -9.34
N GLY A 180 25.71 9.03 -9.04
CA GLY A 180 25.20 8.89 -7.67
C GLY A 180 23.83 8.26 -7.62
N ILE A 181 23.44 7.81 -6.43
CA ILE A 181 22.13 7.23 -6.19
C ILE A 181 21.31 8.14 -5.26
N ARG A 182 20.03 8.28 -5.56
CA ARG A 182 19.03 8.94 -4.71
C ARG A 182 18.04 7.89 -4.25
N MET A 183 18.30 7.33 -3.08
CA MET A 183 17.53 6.20 -2.56
C MET A 183 16.04 6.51 -2.46
N GLU A 184 15.67 7.73 -2.05
CA GLU A 184 14.28 8.20 -2.05
C GLU A 184 13.60 8.02 -3.42
N LYS A 185 14.29 8.37 -4.52
CA LYS A 185 13.74 8.23 -5.88
C LYS A 185 13.66 6.77 -6.34
N VAL A 186 14.57 5.94 -5.86
CA VAL A 186 14.52 4.48 -6.09
C VAL A 186 13.28 3.89 -5.42
N ILE A 187 13.02 4.27 -4.18
CA ILE A 187 11.84 3.84 -3.43
C ILE A 187 10.55 4.37 -4.08
N ASP A 188 10.49 5.66 -4.42
CA ASP A 188 9.33 6.25 -5.13
C ASP A 188 9.00 5.48 -6.42
N ARG A 189 10.04 5.11 -7.21
CA ARG A 189 9.87 4.32 -8.42
C ARG A 189 9.30 2.94 -8.11
N LYS A 190 9.82 2.26 -7.09
CA LYS A 190 9.35 0.96 -6.63
C LYS A 190 7.87 1.05 -6.23
N ASP A 191 7.47 2.06 -5.44
CA ASP A 191 6.10 2.22 -4.97
C ASP A 191 5.12 2.53 -6.11
N LYS A 192 5.54 3.29 -7.12
CA LYS A 192 4.75 3.52 -8.35
C LYS A 192 4.46 2.22 -9.09
N VAL A 193 5.48 1.37 -9.29
CA VAL A 193 5.33 0.08 -9.98
C VAL A 193 4.37 -0.84 -9.21
N VAL A 194 4.54 -0.95 -7.89
CA VAL A 194 3.67 -1.74 -7.03
C VAL A 194 2.22 -1.23 -7.11
N THR A 195 2.02 0.07 -6.96
CA THR A 195 0.69 0.70 -7.00
C THR A 195 0.00 0.45 -8.35
N GLN A 196 0.72 0.61 -9.45
CA GLN A 196 0.19 0.36 -10.80
C GLN A 196 -0.30 -1.08 -10.94
N LEU A 197 0.47 -2.05 -10.49
CA LEU A 197 0.12 -3.47 -10.62
C LEU A 197 -1.03 -3.87 -9.68
N VAL A 198 -1.04 -3.38 -8.45
CA VAL A 198 -2.16 -3.61 -7.51
C VAL A 198 -3.46 -3.03 -8.07
N THR A 199 -3.39 -1.83 -8.64
CA THR A 199 -4.55 -1.20 -9.33
C THR A 199 -5.02 -2.04 -10.51
N GLY A 200 -4.08 -2.60 -11.29
CA GLY A 200 -4.39 -3.52 -12.38
C GLY A 200 -5.11 -4.78 -11.91
N ILE A 201 -4.70 -5.37 -10.78
CA ILE A 201 -5.41 -6.53 -10.20
C ILE A 201 -6.82 -6.14 -9.76
N LYS A 202 -6.97 -4.99 -9.07
CA LYS A 202 -8.30 -4.50 -8.68
C LYS A 202 -9.21 -4.35 -9.89
N TYR A 203 -8.72 -3.70 -10.95
CA TYR A 203 -9.46 -3.59 -12.22
C TYR A 203 -9.87 -4.96 -12.78
N LEU A 204 -8.99 -5.98 -12.71
CA LEU A 204 -9.31 -7.32 -13.18
C LEU A 204 -10.37 -8.02 -12.32
N MET A 205 -10.37 -7.78 -11.00
CA MET A 205 -11.45 -8.26 -10.11
C MET A 205 -12.78 -7.65 -10.51
N ASP A 206 -12.84 -6.33 -10.65
CA ASP A 206 -14.04 -5.59 -11.01
C ASP A 206 -14.57 -6.01 -12.39
N LYS A 207 -13.67 -6.11 -13.40
CA LYS A 207 -14.00 -6.54 -14.77
C LYS A 207 -14.59 -7.94 -14.85
N ASN A 208 -14.19 -8.84 -13.96
CA ASN A 208 -14.69 -10.22 -13.90
C ASN A 208 -15.80 -10.39 -12.84
N ASN A 209 -16.36 -9.31 -12.30
CA ASN A 209 -17.42 -9.34 -11.27
C ASN A 209 -17.05 -10.15 -10.02
N VAL A 210 -15.77 -10.21 -9.67
CA VAL A 210 -15.32 -10.83 -8.42
C VAL A 210 -15.60 -9.86 -7.26
N LYS A 211 -16.38 -10.29 -6.29
CA LYS A 211 -16.65 -9.50 -5.09
C LYS A 211 -15.47 -9.57 -4.12
N VAL A 212 -14.70 -8.48 -4.02
CA VAL A 212 -13.59 -8.38 -3.07
C VAL A 212 -14.09 -7.83 -1.73
N ILE A 213 -13.73 -8.51 -0.64
CA ILE A 213 -14.02 -8.11 0.74
C ILE A 213 -12.69 -7.90 1.46
N ASN A 214 -12.50 -6.69 1.99
CA ASN A 214 -11.35 -6.40 2.84
C ASN A 214 -11.68 -6.81 4.28
N GLY A 215 -10.98 -7.82 4.80
CA GLY A 215 -11.22 -8.32 6.14
C GLY A 215 -10.53 -9.66 6.43
N ILE A 216 -10.65 -10.10 7.66
CA ILE A 216 -10.14 -11.39 8.12
C ILE A 216 -11.26 -12.41 7.97
N ALA A 217 -10.95 -13.54 7.34
CA ALA A 217 -11.88 -14.65 7.17
C ALA A 217 -11.72 -15.68 8.30
N GLU A 218 -12.86 -16.15 8.80
CA GLU A 218 -12.98 -17.27 9.73
C GLU A 218 -13.91 -18.31 9.10
N ILE A 219 -13.44 -19.55 8.96
CA ILE A 219 -14.24 -20.65 8.45
C ILE A 219 -15.08 -21.16 9.61
N VAL A 220 -16.39 -21.03 9.48
CA VAL A 220 -17.36 -21.48 10.51
C VAL A 220 -17.69 -22.94 10.30
N ASP A 221 -17.98 -23.32 9.06
CA ASP A 221 -18.27 -24.69 8.63
C ASP A 221 -17.90 -24.86 7.13
N ASN A 222 -18.19 -26.00 6.53
CA ASN A 222 -17.84 -26.34 5.15
C ASN A 222 -18.48 -25.42 4.09
N GLU A 223 -19.53 -24.66 4.45
CA GLU A 223 -20.28 -23.81 3.54
C GLU A 223 -20.42 -22.37 4.06
N THR A 224 -19.84 -22.06 5.24
CA THR A 224 -20.04 -20.78 5.89
C THR A 224 -18.69 -20.15 6.28
N ILE A 225 -18.48 -18.92 5.83
CA ILE A 225 -17.34 -18.10 6.21
C ILE A 225 -17.86 -16.81 6.85
N LEU A 226 -17.20 -16.38 7.91
CA LEU A 226 -17.42 -15.09 8.54
C LEU A 226 -16.23 -14.16 8.19
N ALA A 227 -16.50 -13.11 7.43
CA ALA A 227 -15.51 -12.08 7.11
C ALA A 227 -15.70 -10.88 8.04
N LYS A 228 -14.66 -10.52 8.78
CA LYS A 228 -14.68 -9.43 9.76
C LYS A 228 -13.75 -8.30 9.33
N SER A 229 -14.25 -7.08 9.36
CA SER A 229 -13.48 -5.84 9.25
C SER A 229 -13.80 -4.92 10.43
N ASN A 230 -13.15 -3.76 10.52
CA ASN A 230 -13.42 -2.80 11.60
C ASN A 230 -14.88 -2.26 11.58
N THR A 231 -15.54 -2.31 10.43
CA THR A 231 -16.88 -1.71 10.21
C THR A 231 -17.96 -2.70 9.83
N GLN A 232 -17.58 -3.92 9.42
CA GLN A 232 -18.52 -4.91 8.88
C GLN A 232 -18.21 -6.31 9.37
N GLU A 233 -19.28 -7.07 9.60
CA GLU A 233 -19.26 -8.51 9.83
C GLU A 233 -20.14 -9.15 8.76
N ILE A 234 -19.54 -9.92 7.87
CA ILE A 234 -20.22 -10.48 6.69
C ILE A 234 -20.24 -12.00 6.79
N THR A 235 -21.42 -12.56 6.93
CA THR A 235 -21.63 -14.01 6.83
C THR A 235 -21.78 -14.39 5.36
N ILE A 236 -20.96 -15.32 4.90
CA ILE A 236 -20.88 -15.73 3.51
C ILE A 236 -21.28 -17.20 3.43
N LYS A 237 -22.34 -17.50 2.69
CA LYS A 237 -22.68 -18.86 2.28
C LYS A 237 -22.03 -19.18 0.95
N THR A 238 -21.36 -20.33 0.86
CA THR A 238 -20.59 -20.71 -0.31
C THR A 238 -20.60 -22.22 -0.52
N LYS A 239 -20.55 -22.66 -1.77
CA LYS A 239 -20.53 -24.11 -2.08
C LYS A 239 -19.12 -24.69 -1.95
N ASN A 240 -18.09 -23.86 -2.22
CA ASN A 240 -16.70 -24.29 -2.20
C ASN A 240 -15.83 -23.19 -1.55
N ILE A 241 -14.79 -23.61 -0.83
CA ILE A 241 -13.82 -22.73 -0.19
C ILE A 241 -12.43 -23.03 -0.76
N ILE A 242 -11.72 -21.98 -1.20
CA ILE A 242 -10.32 -22.07 -1.59
C ILE A 242 -9.49 -21.31 -0.57
N ILE A 243 -8.54 -22.00 0.07
CA ILE A 243 -7.61 -21.41 1.03
C ILE A 243 -6.32 -21.05 0.29
N ALA A 244 -6.06 -19.74 0.14
CA ALA A 244 -4.90 -19.18 -0.54
C ALA A 244 -4.19 -18.11 0.32
N THR A 245 -4.09 -18.38 1.62
CA THR A 245 -3.66 -17.40 2.65
C THR A 245 -2.17 -17.06 2.62
N GLY A 246 -1.37 -17.78 1.82
CA GLY A 246 0.06 -17.52 1.64
C GLY A 246 0.89 -17.81 2.90
N SER A 247 1.94 -17.01 3.08
CA SER A 247 2.91 -17.14 4.18
C SER A 247 3.35 -15.77 4.69
N LYS A 248 4.03 -15.75 5.81
CA LYS A 248 4.68 -14.57 6.38
C LYS A 248 6.12 -14.90 6.75
N SER A 249 6.96 -13.87 6.94
CA SER A 249 8.32 -14.03 7.43
C SER A 249 8.33 -14.80 8.74
N ALA A 250 9.19 -15.82 8.80
CA ALA A 250 9.40 -16.58 10.02
C ALA A 250 10.34 -15.80 10.96
N VAL A 251 10.02 -15.79 12.24
CA VAL A 251 10.92 -15.27 13.25
C VAL A 251 11.74 -16.45 13.77
N ILE A 252 13.04 -16.43 13.50
CA ILE A 252 13.97 -17.46 13.97
C ILE A 252 14.44 -17.14 15.40
N PRO A 253 14.67 -18.13 16.28
CA PRO A 253 15.04 -17.92 17.68
C PRO A 253 16.53 -17.55 17.81
N ILE A 254 16.94 -16.41 17.31
CA ILE A 254 18.30 -15.87 17.47
C ILE A 254 18.25 -14.78 18.54
N LYS A 255 19.19 -14.83 19.49
CA LYS A 255 19.31 -13.80 20.52
C LYS A 255 19.56 -12.43 19.90
N GLY A 256 18.74 -11.45 20.24
CA GLY A 256 18.83 -10.08 19.72
C GLY A 256 18.02 -9.84 18.46
N ILE A 257 17.23 -10.81 17.98
CA ILE A 257 16.36 -10.64 16.78
C ILE A 257 15.36 -9.49 16.94
N GLU A 258 15.00 -9.17 18.18
CA GLU A 258 14.11 -8.08 18.57
C GLU A 258 14.76 -6.69 18.54
N ASN A 259 16.07 -6.62 18.25
CA ASN A 259 16.77 -5.34 18.18
C ASN A 259 16.24 -4.50 17.02
N LYS A 260 16.05 -3.20 17.24
CA LYS A 260 15.54 -2.24 16.24
C LYS A 260 16.35 -2.15 14.94
N ASN A 261 17.60 -2.62 14.96
CA ASN A 261 18.47 -2.64 13.79
C ASN A 261 18.38 -3.97 13.01
N VAL A 262 17.60 -4.92 13.53
CA VAL A 262 17.28 -6.17 12.82
C VAL A 262 15.98 -5.92 12.05
N ILE A 263 16.04 -6.14 10.76
CA ILE A 263 14.94 -5.88 9.83
C ILE A 263 14.66 -7.14 9.01
N ASP A 264 13.43 -7.31 8.55
CA ASP A 264 13.08 -8.35 7.59
C ASP A 264 13.17 -7.85 6.14
N SER A 265 12.87 -8.74 5.19
CA SER A 265 12.89 -8.40 3.76
C SER A 265 11.89 -7.31 3.38
N SER A 266 10.77 -7.20 4.08
CA SER A 266 9.76 -6.16 3.81
C SER A 266 10.27 -4.78 4.24
N ASP A 267 10.97 -4.71 5.36
CA ASP A 267 11.61 -3.49 5.85
C ASP A 267 12.74 -3.07 4.92
N ALA A 268 13.55 -4.05 4.46
CA ALA A 268 14.64 -3.79 3.54
C ALA A 268 14.18 -3.19 2.20
N LEU A 269 12.96 -3.45 1.75
CA LEU A 269 12.35 -2.80 0.59
C LEU A 269 12.01 -1.32 0.81
N CYS A 270 12.08 -0.83 2.04
CA CYS A 270 11.61 0.50 2.43
C CYS A 270 12.72 1.41 2.98
N LEU A 271 13.97 0.97 2.99
CA LEU A 271 15.10 1.78 3.48
C LEU A 271 15.26 3.04 2.63
N LYS A 272 15.24 4.19 3.29
CA LYS A 272 15.36 5.51 2.63
C LYS A 272 16.80 5.91 2.34
N GLU A 273 17.75 5.22 2.95
CA GLU A 273 19.20 5.45 2.82
C GLU A 273 19.90 4.12 2.59
N VAL A 274 21.02 4.14 1.90
CA VAL A 274 21.89 2.97 1.75
C VAL A 274 22.64 2.77 3.06
N PRO A 275 22.50 1.61 3.75
CA PRO A 275 23.26 1.35 4.96
C PRO A 275 24.76 1.26 4.63
N LYS A 276 25.62 1.76 5.53
CA LYS A 276 27.08 1.63 5.34
C LYS A 276 27.52 0.16 5.40
N LYS A 277 26.93 -0.60 6.34
CA LYS A 277 27.18 -2.02 6.53
C LYS A 277 25.86 -2.76 6.64
N LEU A 278 25.74 -3.89 5.97
CA LEU A 278 24.57 -4.75 5.98
C LEU A 278 25.03 -6.20 6.19
N VAL A 279 24.55 -6.82 7.25
CA VAL A 279 24.72 -8.24 7.48
C VAL A 279 23.42 -8.94 7.13
N ILE A 280 23.49 -9.96 6.29
CA ILE A 280 22.33 -10.74 5.85
C ILE A 280 22.45 -12.13 6.46
N VAL A 281 21.39 -12.59 7.10
CA VAL A 281 21.31 -13.95 7.66
C VAL A 281 20.45 -14.80 6.74
N GLY A 282 21.09 -15.64 5.93
CA GLY A 282 20.47 -16.59 5.03
C GLY A 282 20.73 -16.37 3.55
N GLY A 283 21.51 -17.27 2.94
CA GLY A 283 21.92 -17.29 1.52
C GLY A 283 20.85 -17.81 0.55
N GLY A 284 19.58 -17.66 0.87
CA GLY A 284 18.49 -17.98 -0.06
C GLY A 284 18.27 -16.88 -1.11
N VAL A 285 17.33 -17.12 -2.04
CA VAL A 285 17.04 -16.19 -3.15
C VAL A 285 16.83 -14.75 -2.67
N ILE A 286 16.10 -14.57 -1.57
CA ILE A 286 15.80 -13.23 -1.01
C ILE A 286 17.09 -12.56 -0.52
N GLY A 287 17.89 -13.27 0.29
CA GLY A 287 19.15 -12.73 0.82
C GLY A 287 20.10 -12.31 -0.29
N MET A 288 20.34 -13.21 -1.27
CA MET A 288 21.21 -12.93 -2.41
C MET A 288 20.76 -11.75 -3.25
N GLU A 289 19.44 -11.56 -3.46
CA GLU A 289 18.94 -10.39 -4.17
C GLU A 289 19.19 -9.09 -3.40
N PHE A 290 18.96 -9.07 -2.10
CA PHE A 290 19.26 -7.91 -1.26
C PHE A 290 20.76 -7.65 -1.15
N ALA A 291 21.58 -8.71 -1.05
CA ALA A 291 23.03 -8.58 -1.09
C ALA A 291 23.48 -7.86 -2.37
N TYR A 292 23.02 -8.30 -3.53
CA TYR A 292 23.30 -7.65 -4.80
C TYR A 292 22.82 -6.18 -4.84
N ILE A 293 21.58 -5.93 -4.47
CA ILE A 293 20.98 -4.57 -4.50
C ILE A 293 21.84 -3.61 -3.68
N TYR A 294 22.08 -3.94 -2.40
CA TYR A 294 22.75 -3.01 -1.49
C TYR A 294 24.25 -2.91 -1.74
N ALA A 295 24.93 -3.99 -2.16
CA ALA A 295 26.32 -3.94 -2.59
C ALA A 295 26.48 -3.04 -3.83
N SER A 296 25.60 -3.18 -4.82
CA SER A 296 25.60 -2.30 -6.00
C SER A 296 25.40 -0.83 -5.62
N PHE A 297 24.59 -0.55 -4.62
CA PHE A 297 24.35 0.80 -4.11
C PHE A 297 25.50 1.34 -3.24
N GLY A 298 26.47 0.51 -2.85
CA GLY A 298 27.68 0.91 -2.15
C GLY A 298 27.73 0.53 -0.67
N ALA A 299 26.84 -0.35 -0.19
CA ALA A 299 26.94 -0.93 1.14
C ALA A 299 28.06 -1.98 1.22
N GLU A 300 28.74 -2.06 2.36
CA GLU A 300 29.59 -3.21 2.72
C GLU A 300 28.64 -4.34 3.19
N VAL A 301 28.50 -5.37 2.36
CA VAL A 301 27.57 -6.48 2.63
C VAL A 301 28.33 -7.72 3.06
N THR A 302 27.85 -8.37 4.14
CA THR A 302 28.30 -9.67 4.63
C THR A 302 27.10 -10.59 4.70
N GLU A 303 27.26 -11.82 4.18
CA GLU A 303 26.22 -12.86 4.18
C GLU A 303 26.70 -14.12 4.88
#